data_0b4b91863068ad2b9506b34ff6a6be9c
#
_entry.id   0b4b91863068ad2b9506b34ff6a6be9c
#
_cell.length_a   1.000
_cell.length_b   1.000
_cell.length_c   1.000
_cell.angle_alpha   90.00
_cell.angle_beta   90.00
_cell.angle_gamma   90.00
#
_symmetry.space_group_name_H-M   'P 1'
#
loop_
_entity.id
_entity.type
_entity.pdbx_description
1 polymer ?
#
loop_
_entity_poly.entity_id
_entity_poly.type
_entity_poly.pdbx_seq_one_letter_code
_entity_poly.pdbx_strand_id
1 'polypeptide(L)' 'MKTITLRIPPVEAAMLQDLQKTHKQFRNLEGLVLGLIREVYGKKNGK' A
#
# COMPACT_ATOMS: atom_id res chain seq x y z
N MET A 1 2.98 18.11 0.68
CA MET A 1 2.70 16.75 1.17
C MET A 1 3.63 16.36 2.28
N LYS A 2 3.16 15.54 3.17
CA LYS A 2 4.02 15.03 4.23
C LYS A 2 4.76 13.80 3.77
N THR A 3 5.97 13.64 4.27
CA THR A 3 6.76 12.46 4.02
C THR A 3 6.81 11.62 5.28
N ILE A 4 6.47 10.35 5.14
CA ILE A 4 6.50 9.41 6.25
C ILE A 4 7.41 8.26 5.88
N THR A 5 8.37 7.99 6.75
CA THR A 5 9.30 6.89 6.52
C THR A 5 8.84 5.67 7.29
N LEU A 6 8.72 4.56 6.58
CA LEU A 6 8.29 3.30 7.17
C LEU A 6 9.40 2.28 7.08
N ARG A 7 9.50 1.47 8.11
CA ARG A 7 10.37 0.31 8.09
C ARG A 7 9.53 -0.91 7.79
N ILE A 8 9.89 -1.58 6.72
CA ILE A 8 9.12 -2.75 6.29
C ILE A 8 10.02 -3.98 6.37
N PRO A 9 9.63 -4.98 7.17
CA PRO A 9 10.41 -6.21 7.24
C PRO A 9 10.51 -6.90 5.88
N PRO A 10 11.54 -7.72 5.66
CA PRO A 10 11.73 -8.35 4.36
C PRO A 10 10.55 -9.18 3.88
N VAL A 11 9.89 -9.87 4.78
CA VAL A 11 8.76 -10.72 4.40
C VAL A 11 7.62 -9.86 3.85
N GLU A 12 7.28 -8.80 4.58
CA GLU A 12 6.22 -7.91 4.14
C GLU A 12 6.60 -7.14 2.89
N ALA A 13 7.88 -6.81 2.76
CA ALA A 13 8.34 -6.15 1.55
C ALA A 13 8.13 -7.03 0.33
N ALA A 14 8.38 -8.33 0.47
CA ALA A 14 8.14 -9.26 -0.62
C ALA A 14 6.66 -9.36 -0.94
N MET A 15 5.83 -9.34 0.07
CA MET A 15 4.39 -9.36 -0.13
C MET A 15 3.91 -8.15 -0.91
N LEU A 16 4.45 -6.97 -0.60
CA LEU A 16 4.08 -5.76 -1.31
C LEU A 16 4.46 -5.84 -2.78
N GLN A 17 5.65 -6.36 -3.06
CA GLN A 17 6.07 -6.50 -4.44
C GLN A 17 5.16 -7.45 -5.20
N ASP A 18 4.77 -8.53 -4.55
CA ASP A 18 3.87 -9.50 -5.18
C ASP A 18 2.50 -8.88 -5.44
N LEU A 19 2.02 -8.10 -4.49
CA LEU A 19 0.74 -7.42 -4.66
C LEU A 19 0.79 -6.44 -5.83
N GLN A 20 1.90 -5.73 -5.97
CA GLN A 20 2.03 -4.78 -7.06
C GLN A 20 1.99 -5.48 -8.41
N LYS A 21 2.60 -6.63 -8.50
CA LYS A 21 2.57 -7.40 -9.73
C LYS A 21 1.16 -7.83 -10.09
N THR A 22 0.38 -8.18 -9.08
CA THR A 22 -0.98 -8.61 -9.29
C THR A 22 -1.92 -7.44 -9.59
N HIS A 23 -1.71 -6.33 -8.90
CA HIS A 23 -2.56 -5.15 -9.06
C HIS A 23 -1.87 -4.13 -9.95
N LYS A 24 -2.01 -4.29 -11.23
CA LYS A 24 -1.28 -3.47 -12.20
C LYS A 24 -1.75 -2.03 -12.26
N GLN A 25 -2.88 -1.72 -11.64
CA GLN A 25 -3.33 -0.34 -11.61
C GLN A 25 -2.41 0.57 -10.81
N PHE A 26 -1.53 -0.01 -10.02
CA PHE A 26 -0.57 0.76 -9.23
C PHE A 26 0.78 0.75 -9.92
N ARG A 27 1.33 1.94 -10.16
CA ARG A 27 2.60 2.06 -10.86
C ARG A 27 3.78 1.62 -10.04
N ASN A 28 3.72 1.86 -8.75
CA ASN A 28 4.85 1.58 -7.88
C ASN A 28 4.32 1.22 -6.50
N LEU A 29 5.26 0.85 -5.62
CA LEU A 29 4.88 0.44 -4.28
C LEU A 29 4.22 1.57 -3.51
N GLU A 30 4.67 2.78 -3.73
CA GLU A 30 4.10 3.93 -3.05
C GLU A 30 2.61 4.07 -3.37
N GLY A 31 2.27 3.96 -4.64
CA GLY A 31 0.88 4.02 -5.05
C GLY A 31 0.05 2.90 -4.46
N LEU A 32 0.63 1.70 -4.41
CA LEU A 32 -0.07 0.56 -3.82
C LEU A 32 -0.35 0.81 -2.34
N VAL A 33 0.65 1.28 -1.61
CA VAL A 33 0.48 1.55 -0.18
C VAL A 33 -0.59 2.60 0.04
N LEU A 34 -0.56 3.67 -0.73
CA LEU A 34 -1.57 4.72 -0.61
C LEU A 34 -2.96 4.19 -0.89
N GLY A 35 -3.07 3.31 -1.88
CA GLY A 35 -4.35 2.72 -2.20
C GLY A 35 -4.89 1.87 -1.06
N LEU A 36 -4.00 1.09 -0.45
CA LEU A 36 -4.39 0.26 0.68
C LEU A 36 -4.84 1.11 1.86
N ILE A 37 -4.12 2.19 2.13
CA ILE A 37 -4.48 3.08 3.22
C ILE A 37 -5.87 3.66 3.00
N ARG A 38 -6.15 4.11 1.79
CA ARG A 38 -7.45 4.67 1.48
C ARG A 38 -8.56 3.65 1.62
N GLU A 39 -8.27 2.43 1.22
CA GLU A 39 -9.27 1.37 1.31
C GLU A 39 -9.61 1.06 2.75
N VAL A 40 -8.58 0.91 3.59
CA VAL A 40 -8.80 0.58 4.99
C VAL A 40 -9.50 1.73 5.70
N TYR A 41 -9.06 2.94 5.43
CA TYR A 41 -9.67 4.12 6.05
C TYR A 41 -11.12 4.29 5.60
N GLY A 42 -11.37 3.99 4.34
CA GLY A 42 -12.73 4.06 3.82
C GLY A 42 -13.66 3.09 4.50
N LYS A 43 -13.19 1.88 4.77
CA LYS A 43 -13.98 0.90 5.47
C LYS A 43 -14.31 1.37 6.89
N LYS A 44 -13.34 1.99 7.52
CA LYS A 44 -13.52 2.47 8.88
C LYS A 44 -14.60 3.54 8.95
N ASN A 45 -14.62 4.43 7.99
CA ASN A 45 -15.56 5.53 7.97
C ASN A 45 -16.85 5.22 7.23
N GLY A 46 -16.75 4.28 6.32
CA GLY A 46 -17.90 3.99 5.47
C GLY A 46 -18.97 3.19 6.13
N LYS A 47 -18.85 2.86 7.09
CA LYS A 47 -19.76 2.12 7.67
C LYS A 47 -20.72 2.46 8.11
#